data_907d46d7a42dc85cd88c86e435989dca
#
_entry.id   907d46d7a42dc85cd88c86e435989dca
#
_cell.length_a   1.000
_cell.length_b   1.000
_cell.length_c   1.000
_cell.angle_alpha   90.00
_cell.angle_beta   90.00
_cell.angle_gamma   90.00
#
_symmetry.space_group_name_H-M   'P 1'
#
loop_
_entity.id
_entity.type
_entity.pdbx_description
1 polymer ?
#
loop_
_entity_poly.entity_id
_entity_poly.type
_entity_poly.pdbx_seq_one_letter_code
_entity_poly.pdbx_strand_id
1 'polypeptide(L)'
;MNILTCEGVTKVYGSGDNRVTALAGIDLKVDRGEFVAIIGASGSGKSTLLHILGCVDKPTGGRVTVEGTDLAGLKLTQAAIFRRRKVGLVYQFYNLIPTLTVKRNILMPLTLDKRKPDEAYFEEVVKSLGLAGRLEALPNQLSGGQQQRVAIARSLIYRPALLLADE
;
A
#
# COMPACT_ATOMS: atom_id res chain seq x y z
N MET A 1 -5.55 15.47 -13.76
CA MET A 1 -4.32 15.85 -13.02
C MET A 1 -3.74 14.57 -12.44
N ASN A 2 -2.52 14.21 -12.90
CA ASN A 2 -1.89 12.93 -12.54
C ASN A 2 -1.64 12.86 -11.04
N ILE A 3 -2.13 11.79 -10.42
CA ILE A 3 -1.85 11.48 -9.01
C ILE A 3 -0.54 10.71 -8.87
N LEU A 4 -0.19 9.90 -9.89
CA LEU A 4 1.01 9.10 -9.99
C LEU A 4 1.68 9.31 -11.34
N THR A 5 2.99 9.44 -11.33
CA THR A 5 3.82 9.46 -12.56
C THR A 5 5.07 8.61 -12.34
N CYS A 6 5.36 7.72 -13.26
CA CYS A 6 6.61 6.98 -13.37
C CYS A 6 7.30 7.40 -14.68
N GLU A 7 8.58 7.71 -14.63
CA GLU A 7 9.39 8.11 -15.78
C GLU A 7 10.67 7.26 -15.82
N GLY A 8 10.74 6.34 -16.78
CA GLY A 8 11.88 5.46 -17.00
C GLY A 8 12.29 4.64 -15.77
N VAL A 9 11.33 4.18 -14.95
CA VAL A 9 11.61 3.53 -13.66
C VAL A 9 12.29 2.20 -13.89
N THR A 10 13.48 2.03 -13.30
CA THR A 10 14.25 0.79 -13.33
C THR A 10 14.44 0.24 -11.93
N LYS A 11 14.53 -1.08 -11.81
CA LYS A 11 14.90 -1.77 -10.58
C LYS A 11 15.80 -2.94 -10.88
N VAL A 12 16.95 -2.94 -10.25
CA VAL A 12 17.95 -4.01 -10.34
C VAL A 12 18.27 -4.48 -8.94
N TYR A 13 18.22 -5.78 -8.72
CA TYR A 13 18.66 -6.45 -7.50
C TYR A 13 19.98 -7.16 -7.73
N GLY A 14 20.76 -7.34 -6.66
CA GLY A 14 22.05 -8.01 -6.72
C GLY A 14 23.17 -7.18 -7.38
N SER A 15 24.34 -7.79 -7.52
CA SER A 15 25.54 -7.21 -8.15
C SER A 15 26.33 -8.30 -8.87
N GLY A 16 27.19 -7.89 -9.83
CA GLY A 16 27.98 -8.83 -10.63
C GLY A 16 27.10 -9.86 -11.36
N ASP A 17 27.48 -11.13 -11.28
CA ASP A 17 26.83 -12.25 -11.99
C ASP A 17 25.42 -12.57 -11.45
N ASN A 18 25.09 -12.12 -10.24
CA ASN A 18 23.78 -12.31 -9.62
C ASN A 18 22.80 -11.14 -9.86
N ARG A 19 23.07 -10.31 -10.85
CA ARG A 19 22.27 -9.15 -11.19
C ARG A 19 20.95 -9.58 -11.84
N VAL A 20 19.82 -9.14 -11.25
CA VAL A 20 18.47 -9.37 -11.79
C VAL A 20 17.79 -8.03 -12.06
N THR A 21 17.44 -7.78 -13.31
CA THR A 21 16.64 -6.58 -13.67
C THR A 21 15.17 -6.91 -13.52
N ALA A 22 14.57 -6.39 -12.45
CA ALA A 22 13.15 -6.60 -12.16
C ALA A 22 12.25 -5.58 -12.89
N LEU A 23 12.74 -4.34 -13.12
CA LEU A 23 12.07 -3.33 -13.93
C LEU A 23 13.08 -2.71 -14.90
N ALA A 24 12.69 -2.60 -16.18
CA ALA A 24 13.56 -2.21 -17.27
C ALA A 24 13.16 -0.89 -17.97
N GLY A 25 12.70 0.11 -17.18
CA GLY A 25 12.26 1.39 -17.71
C GLY A 25 10.73 1.45 -17.87
N ILE A 26 10.02 1.64 -16.74
CA ILE A 26 8.56 1.74 -16.73
C ILE A 26 8.14 3.19 -16.79
N ASP A 27 7.30 3.52 -17.76
CA ASP A 27 6.56 4.76 -17.86
C ASP A 27 5.10 4.51 -17.57
N LEU A 28 4.53 5.24 -16.60
CA LEU A 28 3.13 5.11 -16.18
C LEU A 28 2.62 6.46 -15.70
N LYS A 29 1.40 6.81 -16.11
CA LYS A 29 0.67 7.96 -15.56
C LYS A 29 -0.71 7.50 -15.14
N VAL A 30 -1.13 7.90 -13.96
CA VAL A 30 -2.46 7.60 -13.42
C VAL A 30 -3.10 8.89 -12.96
N ASP A 31 -4.32 9.13 -13.38
CA ASP A 31 -5.10 10.27 -12.97
C ASP A 31 -5.85 10.01 -11.63
N ARG A 32 -6.26 11.08 -10.98
CA ARG A 32 -7.04 10.97 -9.74
C ARG A 32 -8.39 10.32 -10.04
N GLY A 33 -8.73 9.29 -9.25
CA GLY A 33 -9.97 8.52 -9.40
C GLY A 33 -9.93 7.44 -10.48
N GLU A 34 -8.80 7.27 -11.15
CA GLU A 34 -8.60 6.22 -12.13
C GLU A 34 -8.39 4.86 -11.45
N PHE A 35 -8.94 3.81 -12.05
CA PHE A 35 -8.69 2.42 -11.68
C PHE A 35 -7.80 1.77 -12.74
N VAL A 36 -6.60 1.31 -12.32
CA VAL A 36 -5.60 0.71 -13.21
C VAL A 36 -5.32 -0.72 -12.80
N ALA A 37 -5.37 -1.66 -13.75
CA ALA A 37 -4.94 -3.04 -13.55
C ALA A 37 -3.57 -3.27 -14.20
N ILE A 38 -2.60 -3.75 -13.40
CA ILE A 38 -1.27 -4.15 -13.88
C ILE A 38 -1.30 -5.65 -14.11
N ILE A 39 -1.23 -6.07 -15.37
CA ILE A 39 -1.29 -7.48 -15.78
C ILE A 39 0.06 -7.94 -16.31
N GLY A 40 0.34 -9.23 -16.17
CA GLY A 40 1.59 -9.84 -16.68
C GLY A 40 1.85 -11.20 -16.04
N ALA A 41 2.78 -11.96 -16.60
CA ALA A 41 3.19 -13.26 -16.09
C ALA A 41 3.77 -13.19 -14.66
N SER A 42 3.81 -14.32 -13.96
CA SER A 42 4.53 -14.41 -12.69
C SER A 42 6.00 -14.02 -12.88
N GLY A 43 6.56 -13.25 -11.94
CA GLY A 43 7.94 -12.76 -12.03
C GLY A 43 8.16 -11.56 -12.95
N SER A 44 7.12 -10.99 -13.59
CA SER A 44 7.27 -9.85 -14.51
C SER A 44 7.52 -8.50 -13.82
N GLY A 45 7.70 -8.46 -12.50
CA GLY A 45 8.02 -7.24 -11.76
C GLY A 45 6.81 -6.48 -11.18
N LYS A 46 5.57 -7.00 -11.28
CA LYS A 46 4.36 -6.33 -10.78
C LYS A 46 4.47 -5.93 -9.31
N SER A 47 4.75 -6.88 -8.42
CA SER A 47 4.91 -6.61 -6.99
C SER A 47 6.10 -5.69 -6.71
N THR A 48 7.19 -5.79 -7.49
CA THR A 48 8.32 -4.86 -7.40
C THR A 48 7.89 -3.43 -7.72
N LEU A 49 7.10 -3.24 -8.77
CA LEU A 49 6.55 -1.93 -9.11
C LEU A 49 5.65 -1.43 -7.98
N LEU A 50 4.71 -2.23 -7.50
CA LEU A 50 3.83 -1.86 -6.38
C LEU A 50 4.61 -1.49 -5.11
N HIS A 51 5.70 -2.20 -4.79
CA HIS A 51 6.55 -1.87 -3.65
C HIS A 51 7.24 -0.50 -3.81
N ILE A 52 7.68 -0.16 -5.02
CA ILE A 52 8.27 1.16 -5.30
C ILE A 52 7.19 2.25 -5.21
N LEU A 53 6.02 2.06 -5.83
CA LEU A 53 4.90 2.99 -5.74
C LEU A 53 4.41 3.17 -4.30
N GLY A 54 4.49 2.11 -3.50
CA GLY A 54 4.17 2.10 -2.07
C GLY A 54 5.24 2.68 -1.16
N CYS A 55 6.35 3.20 -1.68
CA CYS A 55 7.48 3.66 -0.87
C CYS A 55 8.07 2.57 0.06
N VAL A 56 7.90 1.28 -0.28
CA VAL A 56 8.48 0.14 0.46
C VAL A 56 9.90 -0.11 0.00
N ASP A 57 10.13 0.06 -1.31
CA ASP A 57 11.44 -0.07 -1.94
C ASP A 57 11.75 1.20 -2.76
N LYS A 58 13.01 1.37 -3.14
CA LYS A 58 13.47 2.48 -3.97
C LYS A 58 13.78 2.01 -5.39
N PRO A 59 13.50 2.81 -6.41
CA PRO A 59 13.97 2.52 -7.76
C PRO A 59 15.50 2.60 -7.81
N THR A 60 16.11 1.88 -8.74
CA THR A 60 17.54 1.98 -9.05
C THR A 60 17.80 3.18 -9.95
N GLY A 61 16.85 3.53 -10.82
CA GLY A 61 16.87 4.69 -11.69
C GLY A 61 15.48 5.10 -12.12
N GLY A 62 15.39 6.23 -12.81
CA GLY A 62 14.12 6.86 -13.16
C GLY A 62 13.52 7.64 -12.00
N ARG A 63 12.29 8.12 -12.18
CA ARG A 63 11.58 8.95 -11.21
C ARG A 63 10.18 8.41 -10.94
N VAL A 64 9.76 8.45 -9.67
CA VAL A 64 8.38 8.16 -9.27
C VAL A 64 7.86 9.32 -8.45
N THR A 65 6.75 9.90 -8.89
CA THR A 65 6.11 11.03 -8.22
C THR A 65 4.67 10.66 -7.85
N VAL A 66 4.30 10.86 -6.60
CA VAL A 66 2.93 10.69 -6.09
C VAL A 66 2.47 11.98 -5.43
N GLU A 67 1.34 12.53 -5.85
CA GLU A 67 0.84 13.85 -5.41
C GLU A 67 1.93 14.95 -5.45
N GLY A 68 2.75 14.98 -6.50
CA GLY A 68 3.84 15.94 -6.65
C GLY A 68 5.08 15.66 -5.78
N THR A 69 5.09 14.61 -4.97
CA THR A 69 6.23 14.22 -4.13
C THR A 69 7.09 13.19 -4.86
N ASP A 70 8.37 13.49 -5.09
CA ASP A 70 9.35 12.53 -5.61
C ASP A 70 9.73 11.52 -4.52
N LEU A 71 9.39 10.24 -4.77
CA LEU A 71 9.59 9.17 -3.79
C LEU A 71 11.06 8.79 -3.60
N ALA A 72 11.88 8.90 -4.65
CA ALA A 72 13.31 8.54 -4.60
C ALA A 72 14.11 9.43 -3.64
N GLY A 73 13.72 10.71 -3.54
CA GLY A 73 14.36 11.70 -2.66
C GLY A 73 14.03 11.54 -1.17
N LEU A 74 13.03 10.73 -0.81
CA LEU A 74 12.60 10.59 0.57
C LEU A 74 13.62 9.81 1.42
N LYS A 75 13.95 10.34 2.61
CA LYS A 75 14.66 9.58 3.65
C LYS A 75 13.74 8.50 4.22
N LEU A 76 14.31 7.46 4.84
CA LEU A 76 13.55 6.32 5.38
C LEU A 76 12.36 6.74 6.26
N THR A 77 12.59 7.68 7.19
CA THR A 77 11.52 8.20 8.07
C THR A 77 10.44 8.95 7.29
N GLN A 78 10.84 9.76 6.30
CA GLN A 78 9.91 10.49 5.45
C GLN A 78 9.07 9.54 4.58
N ALA A 79 9.70 8.52 4.00
CA ALA A 79 9.03 7.47 3.22
C ALA A 79 8.01 6.71 4.09
N ALA A 80 8.35 6.36 5.33
CA ALA A 80 7.44 5.70 6.27
C ALA A 80 6.22 6.59 6.62
N ILE A 81 6.44 7.89 6.84
CA ILE A 81 5.37 8.86 7.09
C ILE A 81 4.52 9.04 5.84
N PHE A 82 5.14 9.19 4.67
CA PHE A 82 4.44 9.35 3.40
C PHE A 82 3.54 8.15 3.12
N ARG A 83 4.07 6.93 3.22
CA ARG A 83 3.32 5.67 3.06
C ARG A 83 2.12 5.63 3.99
N ARG A 84 2.31 5.88 5.29
CA ARG A 84 1.25 5.85 6.30
C ARG A 84 0.14 6.87 6.06
N ARG A 85 0.43 7.98 5.37
CA ARG A 85 -0.53 9.08 5.18
C ARG A 85 -1.14 9.15 3.79
N LYS A 86 -0.43 8.65 2.78
CA LYS A 86 -0.76 8.90 1.38
C LYS A 86 -1.03 7.64 0.57
N VAL A 87 -0.49 6.49 1.00
CA VAL A 87 -0.55 5.26 0.21
C VAL A 87 -1.19 4.14 1.01
N GLY A 88 -2.39 3.72 0.60
CA GLY A 88 -3.01 2.48 1.08
C GLY A 88 -2.35 1.29 0.38
N LEU A 89 -1.90 0.29 1.15
CA LEU A 89 -1.24 -0.88 0.60
C LEU A 89 -1.90 -2.14 1.16
N VAL A 90 -2.47 -2.94 0.26
CA VAL A 90 -3.03 -4.26 0.55
C VAL A 90 -2.05 -5.28 -0.01
N TYR A 91 -1.41 -6.05 0.87
CA TYR A 91 -0.46 -7.10 0.50
C TYR A 91 -1.16 -8.43 0.26
N GLN A 92 -0.56 -9.29 -0.53
CA GLN A 92 -0.96 -10.68 -0.75
C GLN A 92 -1.10 -11.45 0.58
N PHE A 93 -0.12 -11.32 1.47
CA PHE A 93 -0.21 -11.77 2.86
C PHE A 93 -0.69 -10.61 3.73
N TYR A 94 -1.88 -10.64 4.21
CA TYR A 94 -2.62 -9.55 4.88
C TYR A 94 -1.83 -8.73 5.92
N ASN A 95 -0.73 -9.29 6.46
CA ASN A 95 0.19 -8.65 7.41
C ASN A 95 -0.54 -7.97 8.59
N LEU A 96 -1.55 -8.67 9.12
CA LEU A 96 -2.22 -8.23 10.34
C LEU A 96 -1.31 -8.50 11.54
N ILE A 97 -1.36 -7.62 12.51
CA ILE A 97 -0.64 -7.81 13.77
C ILE A 97 -1.46 -8.81 14.62
N PRO A 98 -0.91 -10.01 14.91
CA PRO A 98 -1.69 -11.11 15.47
C PRO A 98 -2.17 -10.86 16.90
N THR A 99 -1.48 -9.98 17.63
CA THR A 99 -1.80 -9.62 19.02
C THR A 99 -2.79 -8.45 19.14
N LEU A 100 -3.18 -7.84 18.02
CA LEU A 100 -4.13 -6.75 17.99
C LEU A 100 -5.49 -7.23 17.49
N THR A 101 -6.55 -6.71 18.09
CA THR A 101 -7.92 -6.94 17.60
C THR A 101 -8.11 -6.36 16.20
N VAL A 102 -9.19 -6.75 15.53
CA VAL A 102 -9.60 -6.18 14.22
C VAL A 102 -9.66 -4.66 14.30
N LYS A 103 -10.36 -4.12 15.30
CA LYS A 103 -10.46 -2.66 15.50
C LYS A 103 -9.07 -2.01 15.59
N ARG A 104 -8.18 -2.57 16.39
CA ARG A 104 -6.83 -2.03 16.58
C ARG A 104 -5.96 -2.16 15.33
N ASN A 105 -6.09 -3.27 14.58
CA ASN A 105 -5.41 -3.43 13.29
C ASN A 105 -5.86 -2.35 12.30
N ILE A 106 -7.17 -2.10 12.18
CA ILE A 106 -7.73 -1.07 11.29
C ILE A 106 -7.21 0.32 11.68
N LEU A 107 -7.28 0.67 12.95
CA LEU A 107 -6.92 2.00 13.45
C LEU A 107 -5.42 2.23 13.62
N MET A 108 -4.57 1.21 13.45
CA MET A 108 -3.13 1.30 13.67
C MET A 108 -2.43 2.46 12.94
N PRO A 109 -2.71 2.75 11.65
CA PRO A 109 -2.06 3.86 10.96
C PRO A 109 -2.37 5.22 11.59
N LEU A 110 -3.61 5.42 12.05
CA LEU A 110 -4.03 6.64 12.75
C LEU A 110 -3.37 6.76 14.12
N THR A 111 -3.28 5.64 14.85
CA THR A 111 -2.62 5.58 16.16
C THR A 111 -1.14 5.97 16.05
N LEU A 112 -0.42 5.47 15.04
CA LEU A 112 0.98 5.82 14.77
C LEU A 112 1.16 7.31 14.43
N ASP A 113 0.14 7.94 13.86
CA ASP A 113 0.14 9.38 13.55
C ASP A 113 -0.42 10.24 14.69
N LYS A 114 -0.81 9.62 15.82
CA LYS A 114 -1.48 10.28 16.96
C LYS A 114 -2.75 11.02 16.54
N ARG A 115 -3.44 10.50 15.52
CA ARG A 115 -4.71 11.05 15.01
C ARG A 115 -5.88 10.27 15.59
N LYS A 116 -6.96 10.97 15.88
CA LYS A 116 -8.24 10.35 16.23
C LYS A 116 -8.93 9.85 14.95
N PRO A 117 -9.64 8.72 15.01
CA PRO A 117 -10.48 8.28 13.90
C PRO A 117 -11.63 9.25 13.67
N ASP A 118 -12.08 9.38 12.44
CA ASP A 118 -13.40 9.87 12.08
C ASP A 118 -14.36 8.68 12.31
N GLU A 119 -15.12 8.74 13.38
CA GLU A 119 -15.97 7.61 13.82
C GLU A 119 -17.03 7.27 12.77
N ALA A 120 -17.63 8.26 12.11
CA ALA A 120 -18.62 8.02 11.06
C ALA A 120 -18.00 7.28 9.86
N TYR A 121 -16.81 7.70 9.45
CA TYR A 121 -16.09 7.02 8.38
C TYR A 121 -15.60 5.62 8.79
N PHE A 122 -15.16 5.44 10.02
CA PHE A 122 -14.79 4.13 10.54
C PHE A 122 -15.99 3.17 10.48
N GLU A 123 -17.16 3.60 10.96
CA GLU A 123 -18.38 2.80 10.90
C GLU A 123 -18.79 2.45 9.46
N GLU A 124 -18.70 3.42 8.55
CA GLU A 124 -18.97 3.22 7.13
C GLU A 124 -18.06 2.12 6.54
N VAL A 125 -16.74 2.22 6.73
CA VAL A 125 -15.75 1.25 6.24
C VAL A 125 -16.00 -0.13 6.84
N VAL A 126 -16.20 -0.22 8.15
CA VAL A 126 -16.45 -1.47 8.87
C VAL A 126 -17.73 -2.14 8.38
N LYS A 127 -18.81 -1.37 8.18
CA LYS A 127 -20.10 -1.86 7.68
C LYS A 127 -19.97 -2.33 6.23
N SER A 128 -19.36 -1.55 5.36
CA SER A 128 -19.18 -1.88 3.93
C SER A 128 -18.39 -3.17 3.72
N LEU A 129 -17.45 -3.48 4.63
CA LEU A 129 -16.63 -4.69 4.59
C LEU A 129 -17.17 -5.83 5.44
N GLY A 130 -18.36 -5.68 6.05
CA GLY A 130 -19.00 -6.72 6.85
C GLY A 130 -18.21 -7.12 8.10
N LEU A 131 -17.53 -6.17 8.76
CA LEU A 131 -16.66 -6.41 9.91
C LEU A 131 -17.28 -6.02 11.26
N ALA A 132 -18.49 -5.43 11.28
CA ALA A 132 -19.10 -4.87 12.49
C ALA A 132 -19.17 -5.87 13.68
N GLY A 133 -19.52 -7.13 13.41
CA GLY A 133 -19.60 -8.17 14.43
C GLY A 133 -18.25 -8.83 14.80
N ARG A 134 -17.10 -8.30 14.32
CA ARG A 134 -15.79 -8.92 14.49
C ARG A 134 -14.73 -7.98 15.05
N LEU A 135 -15.09 -6.78 15.46
CA LEU A 135 -14.13 -5.73 15.86
C LEU A 135 -13.21 -6.12 17.01
N GLU A 136 -13.70 -6.95 17.94
CA GLU A 136 -12.92 -7.42 19.10
C GLU A 136 -12.21 -8.77 18.85
N ALA A 137 -12.43 -9.40 17.70
CA ALA A 137 -11.75 -10.65 17.34
C ALA A 137 -10.27 -10.43 17.06
N LEU A 138 -9.45 -11.46 17.32
CA LEU A 138 -8.05 -11.52 16.90
C LEU A 138 -7.94 -12.11 15.48
N PRO A 139 -6.86 -11.83 14.74
CA PRO A 139 -6.65 -12.33 13.38
C PRO A 139 -6.78 -13.85 13.23
N ASN A 140 -6.32 -14.63 14.20
CA ASN A 140 -6.43 -16.09 14.20
C ASN A 140 -7.87 -16.63 14.37
N GLN A 141 -8.81 -15.78 14.71
CA GLN A 141 -10.25 -16.11 14.84
C GLN A 141 -11.03 -15.76 13.56
N LEU A 142 -10.34 -15.34 12.51
CA LEU A 142 -10.91 -14.88 11.25
C LEU A 142 -10.60 -15.85 10.11
N SER A 143 -11.54 -16.02 9.19
CA SER A 143 -11.24 -16.65 7.90
C SER A 143 -10.28 -15.78 7.06
N GLY A 144 -9.59 -16.38 6.07
CA GLY A 144 -8.69 -15.64 5.17
C GLY A 144 -9.37 -14.43 4.50
N GLY A 145 -10.59 -14.61 4.00
CA GLY A 145 -11.35 -13.50 3.42
C GLY A 145 -11.74 -12.41 4.43
N GLN A 146 -11.94 -12.76 5.71
CA GLN A 146 -12.15 -11.75 6.75
C GLN A 146 -10.85 -11.00 7.06
N GLN A 147 -9.71 -11.70 7.14
CA GLN A 147 -8.40 -11.07 7.33
C GLN A 147 -8.07 -10.11 6.18
N GLN A 148 -8.37 -10.50 4.95
CA GLN A 148 -8.20 -9.63 3.77
C GLN A 148 -9.05 -8.36 3.91
N ARG A 149 -10.33 -8.47 4.27
CA ARG A 149 -11.19 -7.31 4.49
C ARG A 149 -10.68 -6.39 5.61
N VAL A 150 -10.09 -6.94 6.67
CA VAL A 150 -9.41 -6.13 7.71
C VAL A 150 -8.21 -5.39 7.15
N ALA A 151 -7.40 -6.02 6.30
CA ALA A 151 -6.26 -5.36 5.65
C ALA A 151 -6.73 -4.23 4.70
N ILE A 152 -7.82 -4.45 3.98
CA ILE A 152 -8.47 -3.41 3.14
C ILE A 152 -8.96 -2.26 4.02
N ALA A 153 -9.71 -2.53 5.10
CA ALA A 153 -10.18 -1.51 6.02
C ALA A 153 -9.02 -0.66 6.59
N ARG A 154 -7.94 -1.33 7.01
CA ARG A 154 -6.72 -0.67 7.50
C ARG A 154 -6.08 0.24 6.45
N SER A 155 -6.10 -0.15 5.18
CA SER A 155 -5.54 0.65 4.10
C SER A 155 -6.40 1.86 3.72
N LEU A 156 -7.70 1.83 4.01
CA LEU A 156 -8.65 2.89 3.67
C LEU A 156 -8.84 3.92 4.78
N ILE A 157 -8.65 3.54 6.06
CA ILE A 157 -9.09 4.32 7.22
C ILE A 157 -8.51 5.74 7.30
N TYR A 158 -7.38 6.00 6.70
CA TYR A 158 -6.75 7.32 6.67
C TYR A 158 -6.99 8.08 5.37
N ARG A 159 -7.88 7.57 4.50
CA ARG A 159 -8.26 8.16 3.19
C ARG A 159 -7.02 8.41 2.32
N PRO A 160 -6.32 7.36 1.91
CA PRO A 160 -5.09 7.50 1.12
C PRO A 160 -5.38 8.15 -0.23
N ALA A 161 -4.38 8.82 -0.78
CA ALA A 161 -4.44 9.39 -2.13
C ALA A 161 -4.30 8.31 -3.22
N LEU A 162 -3.54 7.25 -2.92
CA LEU A 162 -3.28 6.12 -3.80
C LEU A 162 -3.55 4.81 -3.04
N LEU A 163 -4.35 3.93 -3.60
CA LEU A 163 -4.56 2.57 -3.08
C LEU A 163 -3.88 1.57 -4.03
N LEU A 164 -3.00 0.75 -3.47
CA LEU A 164 -2.29 -0.32 -4.17
C LEU A 164 -2.73 -1.66 -3.60
N ALA A 165 -3.04 -2.62 -4.48
CA ALA A 165 -3.40 -3.98 -4.09
C ALA A 165 -2.55 -4.98 -4.87
N ASP A 166 -1.91 -5.89 -4.15
CA ASP A 166 -1.08 -6.98 -4.70
C ASP A 166 -1.82 -8.30 -4.46
N GLU A 167 -2.62 -8.72 -5.48
CA GLU A 167 -3.49 -9.90 -5.57
C GLU A 167 -4.63 -9.99 -4.53
#